data_684ab475bf7d8d67c2d8931b0dcf7fe6
#
_entry.id   684ab475bf7d8d67c2d8931b0dcf7fe6
#
_cell.length_a   1.000
_cell.length_b   1.000
_cell.length_c   1.000
_cell.angle_alpha   90.00
_cell.angle_beta   90.00
_cell.angle_gamma   90.00
#
_symmetry.space_group_name_H-M   'P 1'
#
loop_
_entity.id
_entity.type
_entity.pdbx_description
1 polymer ?
#
loop_
_entity_poly.entity_id
_entity_poly.type
_entity_poly.pdbx_seq_one_letter_code
_entity_poly.pdbx_strand_id
1 'polypeptide(L)'
;MSPLQIYYWDVHNNFGDLINPWLWPKLMPEIDMEPLPKKEDGIVDAGDKDVLVGIGTLLNARFPKGRKLYVMGSGVGYGERPPLGDNTKIYCVRGPLSAKALDLPESYAAIDAGVLVNRFLPEAPSVKYKFS
;
A
#
# COMPACT_ATOMS: atom_id res chain seq x y z
N MET A 1 14.04 -6.48 -17.33
CA MET A 1 13.83 -6.04 -15.91
C MET A 1 12.73 -6.86 -15.26
N SER A 2 12.92 -7.19 -14.00
CA SER A 2 11.86 -7.86 -13.22
C SER A 2 10.71 -6.88 -12.99
N PRO A 3 9.44 -7.35 -13.02
CA PRO A 3 8.31 -6.50 -12.70
C PRO A 3 8.35 -6.02 -11.24
N LEU A 4 7.78 -4.84 -11.00
CA LEU A 4 7.60 -4.31 -9.65
C LEU A 4 6.57 -5.15 -8.91
N GLN A 5 6.92 -5.62 -7.72
CA GLN A 5 6.04 -6.47 -6.91
C GLN A 5 5.08 -5.61 -6.10
N ILE A 6 3.79 -5.82 -6.24
CA ILE A 6 2.77 -5.10 -5.45
C ILE A 6 2.50 -5.90 -4.18
N TYR A 7 3.06 -5.47 -3.06
CA TYR A 7 2.83 -6.10 -1.75
C TYR A 7 1.52 -5.61 -1.13
N TYR A 8 0.68 -6.54 -0.70
CA TYR A 8 -0.57 -6.28 -0.01
C TYR A 8 -1.00 -7.49 0.82
N TRP A 9 -1.88 -7.26 1.78
CA TRP A 9 -2.43 -8.35 2.58
C TRP A 9 -3.63 -9.01 1.87
N ASP A 10 -3.60 -10.33 1.83
CA ASP A 10 -4.66 -11.17 1.26
C ASP A 10 -5.02 -12.26 2.29
N VAL A 11 -5.24 -11.85 3.53
CA VAL A 11 -5.57 -12.74 4.66
C VAL A 11 -7.07 -12.79 4.89
N HIS A 12 -7.73 -11.66 4.70
CA HIS A 12 -9.17 -11.50 4.84
C HIS A 12 -9.74 -10.87 3.57
N ASN A 13 -10.99 -11.17 3.25
CA ASN A 13 -11.66 -10.58 2.08
C ASN A 13 -11.96 -9.09 2.31
N ASN A 14 -10.93 -8.30 2.44
CA ASN A 14 -11.02 -6.86 2.63
C ASN A 14 -10.85 -6.15 1.29
N PHE A 15 -11.85 -5.39 0.88
CA PHE A 15 -11.85 -4.67 -0.38
C PHE A 15 -10.64 -3.73 -0.53
N GLY A 16 -10.31 -2.98 0.53
CA GLY A 16 -9.19 -2.05 0.50
C GLY A 16 -7.84 -2.72 0.25
N ASP A 17 -7.65 -3.93 0.78
CA ASP A 17 -6.44 -4.71 0.52
C ASP A 17 -6.44 -5.29 -0.88
N LEU A 18 -7.57 -5.83 -1.32
CA LEU A 18 -7.70 -6.57 -2.59
C LEU A 18 -7.69 -5.68 -3.83
N ILE A 19 -7.90 -4.38 -3.72
CA ILE A 19 -7.81 -3.48 -4.87
C ILE A 19 -6.38 -3.20 -5.32
N ASN A 20 -5.38 -3.51 -4.51
CA ASN A 20 -3.98 -3.24 -4.84
C ASN A 20 -3.54 -3.75 -6.21
N PRO A 21 -3.71 -5.05 -6.55
CA PRO A 21 -3.26 -5.57 -7.83
C PRO A 21 -4.04 -5.02 -9.04
N TRP A 22 -5.22 -4.45 -8.79
CA TRP A 22 -6.04 -3.83 -9.82
C TRP A 22 -5.73 -2.34 -10.01
N LEU A 23 -5.54 -1.61 -8.90
CA LEU A 23 -5.43 -0.14 -8.92
C LEU A 23 -4.05 0.34 -9.39
N TRP A 24 -2.98 -0.20 -8.84
CA TRP A 24 -1.63 0.30 -9.13
C TRP A 24 -1.24 0.18 -10.60
N PRO A 25 -1.51 -0.94 -11.31
CA PRO A 25 -1.25 -1.00 -12.75
C PRO A 25 -2.06 0.00 -13.57
N LYS A 26 -3.26 0.36 -13.11
CA LYS A 26 -4.09 1.38 -13.78
C LYS A 26 -3.56 2.80 -13.58
N LEU A 27 -2.97 3.07 -12.41
CA LEU A 27 -2.38 4.37 -12.10
C LEU A 27 -1.04 4.58 -12.81
N MET A 28 -0.29 3.52 -13.01
CA MET A 28 1.05 3.54 -13.60
C MET A 28 1.17 2.48 -14.70
N PRO A 29 0.43 2.66 -15.82
CA PRO A 29 0.38 1.63 -16.87
C PRO A 29 1.71 1.41 -17.60
N GLU A 30 2.65 2.35 -17.49
CA GLU A 30 3.98 2.26 -18.09
C GLU A 30 4.94 1.38 -17.27
N ILE A 31 4.57 0.98 -16.06
CA ILE A 31 5.39 0.13 -15.20
C ILE A 31 4.83 -1.29 -15.20
N ASP A 32 5.68 -2.26 -15.51
CA ASP A 32 5.30 -3.67 -15.41
C ASP A 32 5.21 -4.07 -13.93
N MET A 33 4.07 -4.61 -13.52
CA MET A 33 3.77 -4.96 -12.13
C MET A 33 3.15 -6.33 -12.03
N GLU A 34 3.43 -7.01 -10.92
CA GLU A 34 2.78 -8.26 -10.57
C GLU A 34 2.42 -8.33 -9.08
N PRO A 35 1.35 -9.05 -8.72
CA PRO A 35 0.94 -9.19 -7.32
C PRO A 35 1.94 -9.95 -6.46
N LEU A 36 2.12 -9.48 -5.23
CA LEU A 36 2.88 -10.17 -4.18
C LEU A 36 2.00 -10.22 -2.92
N PRO A 37 0.99 -11.10 -2.91
CA PRO A 37 0.06 -11.18 -1.78
C PRO A 37 0.69 -11.82 -0.55
N LYS A 38 0.40 -11.24 0.61
CA LYS A 38 0.69 -11.84 1.91
C LYS A 38 -0.54 -12.62 2.36
N LYS A 39 -0.45 -13.94 2.36
CA LYS A 39 -1.56 -14.84 2.73
C LYS A 39 -1.41 -15.49 4.10
N GLU A 40 -0.19 -15.59 4.59
CA GLU A 40 0.15 -16.28 5.83
C GLU A 40 0.95 -15.39 6.76
N ASP A 41 1.07 -15.82 8.01
CA ASP A 41 1.96 -15.15 8.96
C ASP A 41 3.43 -15.24 8.50
N GLY A 42 4.20 -14.25 8.93
CA GLY A 42 5.61 -14.16 8.59
C GLY A 42 5.92 -12.94 7.72
N ILE A 43 7.17 -12.88 7.28
CA ILE A 43 7.67 -11.78 6.45
C ILE A 43 7.81 -12.28 5.01
N VAL A 44 7.20 -11.56 4.08
CA VAL A 44 7.35 -11.84 2.65
C VAL A 44 8.70 -11.30 2.19
N ASP A 45 9.47 -12.13 1.52
CA ASP A 45 10.77 -11.76 0.97
C ASP A 45 10.73 -11.86 -0.56
N ALA A 46 10.88 -10.73 -1.21
CA ALA A 46 10.88 -10.64 -2.68
C ALA A 46 12.29 -10.85 -3.28
N GLY A 47 13.28 -11.14 -2.45
CA GLY A 47 14.65 -11.39 -2.91
C GLY A 47 15.27 -10.16 -3.58
N ASP A 48 15.66 -10.30 -4.84
CA ASP A 48 16.31 -9.24 -5.64
C ASP A 48 15.32 -8.33 -6.39
N LYS A 49 14.02 -8.46 -6.13
CA LYS A 49 12.97 -7.69 -6.79
C LYS A 49 12.63 -6.42 -6.00
N ASP A 50 12.18 -5.40 -6.73
CA ASP A 50 11.65 -4.17 -6.15
C ASP A 50 10.20 -4.37 -5.73
N VAL A 51 9.81 -3.72 -4.64
CA VAL A 51 8.48 -3.89 -4.02
C VAL A 51 7.79 -2.55 -3.83
N LEU A 52 6.57 -2.45 -4.29
CA LEU A 52 5.64 -1.38 -3.94
C LEU A 52 4.83 -1.83 -2.73
N VAL A 53 4.94 -1.10 -1.63
CA VAL A 53 4.14 -1.31 -0.43
C VAL A 53 2.88 -0.48 -0.59
N GLY A 54 1.77 -1.16 -0.85
CA GLY A 54 0.53 -0.57 -1.33
C GLY A 54 -0.41 -0.09 -0.23
N ILE A 55 -1.71 -0.17 -0.55
CA ILE A 55 -2.78 0.25 0.33
C ILE A 55 -2.94 -0.73 1.49
N GLY A 56 -3.12 -0.22 2.69
CA GLY A 56 -3.35 -1.00 3.89
C GLY A 56 -2.51 -0.53 5.06
N THR A 57 -2.70 -1.16 6.22
CA THR A 57 -1.90 -0.90 7.42
C THR A 57 -0.66 -1.80 7.40
N LEU A 58 0.25 -1.52 6.48
CA LEU A 58 1.37 -2.40 6.13
C LEU A 58 2.69 -2.02 6.81
N LEU A 59 2.72 -0.85 7.48
CA LEU A 59 3.92 -0.34 8.12
C LEU A 59 3.99 -0.83 9.57
N ASN A 60 4.50 -2.04 9.75
CA ASN A 60 4.63 -2.73 11.04
C ASN A 60 5.83 -3.69 11.01
N ALA A 61 5.99 -4.49 12.06
CA ALA A 61 7.11 -5.44 12.17
C ALA A 61 7.14 -6.51 11.06
N ARG A 62 6.03 -6.72 10.36
CA ARG A 62 5.92 -7.68 9.25
C ARG A 62 6.19 -7.04 7.88
N PHE A 63 6.88 -5.92 7.87
CA PHE A 63 7.23 -5.19 6.66
C PHE A 63 8.00 -6.12 5.70
N PRO A 64 7.69 -6.10 4.39
CA PRO A 64 8.31 -7.02 3.44
C PRO A 64 9.80 -6.73 3.23
N LYS A 65 10.50 -7.70 2.66
CA LYS A 65 11.88 -7.56 2.22
C LYS A 65 11.95 -7.57 0.69
N GLY A 66 12.93 -6.88 0.15
CA GLY A 66 13.17 -6.81 -1.27
C GLY A 66 14.40 -5.97 -1.58
N ARG A 67 14.74 -5.82 -2.86
CA ARG A 67 15.89 -5.02 -3.28
C ARG A 67 15.69 -3.55 -2.96
N LYS A 68 14.59 -2.98 -3.39
CA LYS A 68 14.12 -1.62 -3.05
C LYS A 68 12.65 -1.68 -2.68
N LEU A 69 12.28 -0.87 -1.71
CA LEU A 69 10.92 -0.82 -1.18
C LEU A 69 10.38 0.60 -1.33
N TYR A 70 9.24 0.72 -1.99
CA TYR A 70 8.59 2.01 -2.25
C TYR A 70 7.27 2.07 -1.49
N VAL A 71 7.16 3.00 -0.55
CA VAL A 71 5.95 3.19 0.27
C VAL A 71 5.11 4.30 -0.31
N MET A 72 3.88 4.00 -0.69
CA MET A 72 2.94 4.94 -1.28
C MET A 72 1.57 4.83 -0.60
N GLY A 73 1.37 5.61 0.45
CA GLY A 73 0.07 5.74 1.11
C GLY A 73 -0.26 4.68 2.14
N SER A 74 0.68 3.83 2.51
CA SER A 74 0.48 2.83 3.56
C SER A 74 0.39 3.47 4.95
N GLY A 75 -0.36 2.85 5.86
CA GLY A 75 -0.51 3.29 7.24
C GLY A 75 0.35 2.49 8.21
N VAL A 76 0.67 3.13 9.35
CA VAL A 76 1.34 2.51 10.50
C VAL A 76 0.29 1.88 11.42
N GLY A 77 0.57 0.70 11.95
CA GLY A 77 -0.30 0.06 12.92
C GLY A 77 0.10 -1.37 13.24
N TYR A 78 -0.69 -2.01 14.09
CA TYR A 78 -0.49 -3.38 14.54
C TYR A 78 0.85 -3.62 15.27
N GLY A 79 1.17 -2.73 16.20
CA GLY A 79 2.27 -2.91 17.14
C GLY A 79 3.56 -2.22 16.72
N GLU A 80 4.60 -2.99 16.50
CA GLU A 80 5.95 -2.47 16.35
C GLU A 80 6.18 -1.69 15.06
N ARG A 81 7.09 -0.72 15.15
CA ARG A 81 7.57 0.08 14.03
C ARG A 81 8.17 -0.81 12.93
N PRO A 82 7.92 -0.52 11.65
CA PRO A 82 8.54 -1.28 10.57
C PRO A 82 10.08 -1.12 10.57
N PRO A 83 10.81 -2.17 10.17
CA PRO A 83 12.27 -2.10 10.05
C PRO A 83 12.68 -1.40 8.76
N LEU A 84 12.58 -0.07 8.74
CA LEU A 84 12.92 0.73 7.57
C LEU A 84 14.44 0.83 7.42
N GLY A 85 14.95 0.46 6.24
CA GLY A 85 16.36 0.54 5.90
C GLY A 85 16.66 1.56 4.80
N ASP A 86 17.91 1.66 4.41
CA ASP A 86 18.37 2.59 3.37
C ASP A 86 17.79 2.27 1.98
N ASN A 87 17.31 1.05 1.79
CA ASN A 87 16.65 0.60 0.56
C ASN A 87 15.17 0.96 0.49
N THR A 88 14.63 1.64 1.51
CA THR A 88 13.21 2.03 1.57
C THR A 88 13.05 3.51 1.25
N LYS A 89 12.24 3.80 0.24
CA LYS A 89 11.85 5.16 -0.12
C LYS A 89 10.37 5.37 0.21
N ILE A 90 10.09 6.37 1.04
CA ILE A 90 8.72 6.75 1.41
C ILE A 90 8.33 7.98 0.61
N TYR A 91 7.30 7.84 -0.23
CA TYR A 91 6.71 8.96 -0.95
C TYR A 91 5.64 9.65 -0.12
N CYS A 92 4.78 8.87 0.50
CA CYS A 92 3.75 9.36 1.41
C CYS A 92 3.24 8.21 2.28
N VAL A 93 2.57 8.58 3.38
CA VAL A 93 1.94 7.64 4.32
C VAL A 93 0.49 8.05 4.55
N ARG A 94 -0.31 7.13 5.04
CA ARG A 94 -1.73 7.36 5.31
C ARG A 94 -1.90 8.18 6.59
N GLY A 95 -2.11 9.49 6.42
CA GLY A 95 -2.48 10.41 7.48
C GLY A 95 -1.34 10.90 8.38
N PRO A 96 -1.61 11.96 9.15
CA PRO A 96 -0.59 12.61 9.97
C PRO A 96 -0.09 11.76 11.14
N LEU A 97 -0.93 10.86 11.68
CA LEU A 97 -0.51 9.98 12.77
C LEU A 97 0.53 8.97 12.30
N SER A 98 0.42 8.47 11.07
CA SER A 98 1.43 7.57 10.48
C SER A 98 2.75 8.31 10.27
N ALA A 99 2.71 9.55 9.76
CA ALA A 99 3.91 10.37 9.60
C ALA A 99 4.58 10.61 10.95
N LYS A 100 3.81 10.98 11.98
CA LYS A 100 4.31 11.19 13.33
C LYS A 100 4.96 9.92 13.90
N ALA A 101 4.33 8.77 13.73
CA ALA A 101 4.85 7.49 14.23
C ALA A 101 6.19 7.09 13.61
N LEU A 102 6.50 7.60 12.41
CA LEU A 102 7.75 7.35 11.70
C LEU A 102 8.75 8.51 11.79
N ASP A 103 8.46 9.52 12.59
CA ASP A 103 9.28 10.74 12.71
C ASP A 103 9.45 11.47 11.37
N LEU A 104 8.43 11.40 10.51
CA LEU A 104 8.40 12.10 9.23
C LEU A 104 7.73 13.46 9.35
N PRO A 105 8.12 14.45 8.52
CA PRO A 105 7.39 15.70 8.39
C PRO A 105 5.93 15.47 8.01
N GLU A 106 5.03 16.35 8.47
CA GLU A 106 3.59 16.23 8.16
C GLU A 106 3.31 16.30 6.66
N SER A 107 4.21 16.90 5.88
CA SER A 107 4.12 16.94 4.42
C SER A 107 4.08 15.55 3.75
N TYR A 108 4.54 14.52 4.46
CA TYR A 108 4.41 13.13 3.99
C TYR A 108 3.02 12.53 4.20
N ALA A 109 2.18 13.18 4.99
CA ALA A 109 0.84 12.67 5.26
C ALA A 109 -0.08 12.88 4.06
N ALA A 110 -0.73 11.80 3.63
CA ALA A 110 -1.74 11.79 2.58
C ALA A 110 -3.01 11.12 3.11
N ILE A 111 -4.08 11.19 2.35
CA ILE A 111 -5.29 10.42 2.62
C ILE A 111 -5.07 8.98 2.17
N ASP A 112 -6.00 8.09 2.52
CA ASP A 112 -5.95 6.69 2.09
C ASP A 112 -5.94 6.62 0.56
N ALA A 113 -4.96 5.90 0.00
CA ALA A 113 -4.81 5.79 -1.45
C ALA A 113 -5.98 5.08 -2.13
N GLY A 114 -6.81 4.36 -1.38
CA GLY A 114 -8.03 3.74 -1.90
C GLY A 114 -8.99 4.75 -2.54
N VAL A 115 -8.93 6.02 -2.15
CA VAL A 115 -9.75 7.08 -2.76
C VAL A 115 -9.45 7.26 -4.26
N LEU A 116 -8.25 6.88 -4.72
CA LEU A 116 -7.85 6.97 -6.13
C LEU A 116 -8.68 6.06 -7.05
N VAL A 117 -9.40 5.10 -6.50
CA VAL A 117 -10.37 4.27 -7.24
C VAL A 117 -11.39 5.14 -7.97
N ASN A 118 -11.75 6.29 -7.40
CA ASN A 118 -12.71 7.21 -8.02
C ASN A 118 -12.31 7.66 -9.44
N ARG A 119 -11.04 7.62 -9.79
CA ARG A 119 -10.56 7.98 -11.12
C ARG A 119 -11.02 7.01 -12.21
N PHE A 120 -11.43 5.81 -11.82
CA PHE A 120 -11.77 4.71 -12.73
C PHE A 120 -13.21 4.23 -12.58
N LEU A 121 -13.99 4.85 -11.68
CA LEU A 121 -15.39 4.51 -11.47
C LEU A 121 -16.27 5.34 -12.42
N PRO A 122 -17.40 4.78 -12.88
CA PRO A 122 -18.41 5.56 -13.60
C PRO A 122 -19.06 6.59 -12.66
N GLU A 123 -19.90 7.47 -13.22
CA GLU A 123 -20.69 8.41 -12.42
C GLU A 123 -21.40 7.68 -11.29
N ALA A 124 -21.51 8.36 -10.13
CA ALA A 124 -22.22 7.81 -8.99
C ALA A 124 -23.66 7.45 -9.36
N PRO A 125 -24.13 6.27 -8.96
CA PRO A 125 -25.53 5.89 -9.20
C PRO A 125 -26.46 6.81 -8.42
N SER A 126 -27.72 6.88 -8.88
CA SER A 126 -28.75 7.64 -8.16
C SER A 126 -28.92 7.11 -6.73
N VAL A 127 -29.15 8.02 -5.79
CA VAL A 127 -29.34 7.66 -4.37
C VAL A 127 -30.58 6.78 -4.22
N LYS A 128 -30.41 5.56 -3.74
CA LYS A 128 -31.51 4.63 -3.44
C LYS A 128 -32.00 4.73 -2.01
N TYR A 129 -31.09 5.08 -1.10
CA TYR A 129 -31.37 5.10 0.33
C TYR A 129 -30.94 6.44 0.92
N LYS A 130 -31.69 6.91 1.90
CA LYS A 130 -31.40 8.17 2.60
C LYS A 130 -30.14 8.07 3.45
N PHE A 131 -29.83 6.85 3.92
CA PHE A 131 -28.62 6.53 4.69
C PHE A 131 -28.04 5.21 4.19
N SER A 132 -26.76 5.12 4.26
CA SER A 132 -26.03 3.89 3.94
C SER A 132 -25.10 3.51 5.09
#